data_97c5a602872b79c139317f5be8ef7d98
#
_entry.id   97c5a602872b79c139317f5be8ef7d98
#
_cell.length_a   1.000
_cell.length_b   1.000
_cell.length_c   1.000
_cell.angle_alpha   90.00
_cell.angle_beta   90.00
_cell.angle_gamma   90.00
#
_symmetry.space_group_name_H-M   'P 1'
#
loop_
_entity.id
_entity.type
_entity.pdbx_description
1 polymer ?
#
loop_
_entity_poly.entity_id
_entity_poly.type
_entity_poly.pdbx_seq_one_letter_code
_entity_poly.pdbx_strand_id
1 'polypeptide(L)'
;MKNNWLTLKSLFLCVSALSVSGLILSGCTENANLNVGEWSLEYDAHANGIDISKGSKLIYDNVYAAYKLADSVVSTRDYAKHHVSTKKINDHFGEGYHYEVTYTGNNLPVLVQSFYVYPTKDYVLTDFTLESTSEMASNYMAPVNVDRMPEVLNQGENNRALFIPFDNDCWIRYQSHPLTFTELTSYEVTAIFNNDDREAMVIGSVEHDSWKTGITIGKGNIYNVGSLVCYGGVADKTTRDSKPHGALKGTTIKSPKILVGFFEDWREGMEEYAQANAVIAPPKAWDKAVPFGWNSWGALQFNLTYPKALEVSDFYKENLQSHHFVNSDNLVYTGLDSGWNSFSEEELKAFVDRCKANGQIAGVYWTPFTDWAKNPEREIKEIPGYKYKDVYLYANGKPQELDGAYAVDPTHPAIEAMMKRTSELFHRAGFEYVKMDFMTHGAMEADKWYNPEIQTGIQGYNYGMQLLDKYFGDMYINLSISPVFPAHYAQSRRIACDAWNKMKDTEYTLNALSYGWWQDKVYQFNDPDHIVLRDATDGENRARVTSGVITGIFIAGDDFSKGGSKEVKEKAMKYLTNAEINAIANGESFHPVDGNGEKSENQFVRMD
;
A
#
# COMPACT_ATOMS: atom_id res chain seq x y z
N MET A 1 -8.43 -41.41 22.30
CA MET A 1 -7.02 -41.19 21.98
C MET A 1 -6.77 -39.68 21.94
N LYS A 2 -5.76 -39.21 22.64
CA LYS A 2 -5.63 -37.81 23.11
C LYS A 2 -5.29 -36.85 21.98
N ASN A 3 -6.07 -35.79 21.86
CA ASN A 3 -5.78 -34.61 21.02
C ASN A 3 -4.69 -33.76 21.65
N ASN A 4 -3.60 -33.53 20.94
CA ASN A 4 -2.62 -32.50 21.28
C ASN A 4 -2.87 -31.26 20.42
N TRP A 5 -3.42 -30.24 21.02
CA TRP A 5 -3.44 -28.88 20.48
C TRP A 5 -2.14 -28.20 20.90
N LEU A 6 -1.29 -27.90 19.96
CA LEU A 6 -0.14 -27.01 20.14
C LEU A 6 -0.60 -25.58 19.93
N THR A 7 -0.73 -24.86 21.03
CA THR A 7 -0.86 -23.39 21.05
C THR A 7 0.49 -22.78 20.72
N LEU A 8 0.58 -22.09 19.59
CA LEU A 8 1.67 -21.14 19.34
C LEU A 8 1.46 -19.92 20.27
N LYS A 9 2.23 -19.86 21.32
CA LYS A 9 2.44 -18.63 22.10
C LYS A 9 3.50 -17.81 21.38
N SER A 10 3.12 -16.61 20.97
CA SER A 10 4.03 -15.55 20.57
C SER A 10 5.07 -15.31 21.68
N LEU A 11 6.33 -15.51 21.36
CA LEU A 11 7.45 -15.24 22.23
C LEU A 11 7.74 -13.74 22.21
N PHE A 12 7.14 -12.99 23.12
CA PHE A 12 7.67 -11.69 23.50
C PHE A 12 8.93 -11.94 24.36
N LEU A 13 10.08 -11.63 23.81
CA LEU A 13 11.31 -11.60 24.60
C LEU A 13 11.28 -10.36 25.50
N CYS A 14 11.00 -10.57 26.77
CA CYS A 14 11.35 -9.62 27.82
C CYS A 14 12.88 -9.55 27.92
N VAL A 15 13.47 -8.47 27.46
CA VAL A 15 14.85 -8.12 27.79
C VAL A 15 14.84 -7.55 29.19
N SER A 16 15.42 -8.30 30.12
CA SER A 16 15.63 -7.94 31.51
C SER A 16 16.43 -6.65 31.62
N ALA A 17 15.95 -5.74 32.48
CA ALA A 17 16.64 -4.55 32.91
C ALA A 17 18.03 -4.90 33.47
N LEU A 18 19.08 -4.49 32.79
CA LEU A 18 20.44 -4.41 33.33
C LEU A 18 20.62 -3.01 33.92
N SER A 19 20.81 -2.98 35.22
CA SER A 19 21.21 -1.81 35.99
C SER A 19 22.51 -1.22 35.43
N VAL A 20 22.41 -0.02 34.87
CA VAL A 20 23.58 0.78 34.47
C VAL A 20 24.21 1.38 35.73
N SER A 21 25.26 0.74 36.23
CA SER A 21 26.19 1.37 37.16
C SER A 21 27.06 2.35 36.40
N GLY A 22 27.05 3.60 36.85
CA GLY A 22 27.73 4.69 36.16
C GLY A 22 29.24 4.47 36.00
N LEU A 23 29.69 4.66 34.78
CA LEU A 23 31.06 5.03 34.46
C LEU A 23 30.99 6.37 33.74
N ILE A 24 31.34 7.44 34.45
CA ILE A 24 31.62 8.76 33.87
C ILE A 24 32.94 8.62 33.11
N LEU A 25 32.90 8.48 31.82
CA LEU A 25 34.05 8.68 30.95
C LEU A 25 33.95 10.08 30.33
N SER A 26 34.87 10.93 30.73
CA SER A 26 35.13 12.24 30.17
C SER A 26 35.56 12.14 28.70
N GLY A 27 34.97 12.96 27.90
CA GLY A 27 35.29 13.40 26.53
C GLY A 27 36.45 12.72 25.80
N CYS A 28 36.12 11.87 24.88
CA CYS A 28 36.82 11.74 23.60
C CYS A 28 35.75 11.87 22.51
N THR A 29 35.83 12.92 21.73
CA THR A 29 35.12 13.03 20.45
C THR A 29 35.81 12.07 19.49
N GLU A 30 35.44 10.81 19.51
CA GLU A 30 35.71 9.93 18.38
C GLU A 30 34.71 10.31 17.29
N ASN A 31 35.21 10.84 16.18
CA ASN A 31 34.48 10.90 14.93
C ASN A 31 34.17 9.44 14.56
N ALA A 32 33.00 8.96 14.90
CA ALA A 32 32.61 7.60 14.60
C ALA A 32 32.04 7.59 13.17
N ASN A 33 32.95 7.44 12.21
CA ASN A 33 32.57 7.23 10.82
C ASN A 33 32.36 5.73 10.59
N LEU A 34 31.30 5.38 9.85
CA LEU A 34 31.06 4.04 9.38
C LEU A 34 31.21 4.00 7.85
N ASN A 35 32.06 3.09 7.36
CA ASN A 35 32.19 2.81 5.92
C ASN A 35 31.82 1.35 5.65
N VAL A 36 30.82 1.11 4.79
CA VAL A 36 30.32 -0.22 4.45
C VAL A 36 29.96 -0.27 2.96
N GLY A 37 30.71 -1.06 2.18
CA GLY A 37 30.56 -1.05 0.72
C GLY A 37 30.84 0.35 0.17
N GLU A 38 29.87 0.88 -0.55
CA GLU A 38 29.94 2.26 -1.07
C GLU A 38 29.37 3.31 -0.10
N TRP A 39 28.72 2.90 0.99
CA TRP A 39 28.09 3.81 1.94
C TRP A 39 29.09 4.32 2.99
N SER A 40 28.99 5.62 3.29
CA SER A 40 29.68 6.27 4.39
C SER A 40 28.67 7.07 5.22
N LEU A 41 28.69 6.84 6.53
CA LEU A 41 27.96 7.63 7.53
C LEU A 41 28.94 8.38 8.39
N GLU A 42 28.79 9.70 8.48
CA GLU A 42 29.63 10.57 9.31
C GLU A 42 28.76 11.41 10.25
N TYR A 43 29.03 11.30 11.55
CA TYR A 43 28.31 12.06 12.55
C TYR A 43 28.94 13.45 12.74
N ASP A 44 28.17 14.51 12.46
CA ASP A 44 28.56 15.89 12.78
C ASP A 44 28.12 16.26 14.21
N ALA A 45 29.08 16.30 15.13
CA ALA A 45 28.85 16.66 16.53
C ALA A 45 28.43 18.13 16.74
N HIS A 46 28.68 19.02 15.78
CA HIS A 46 28.28 20.43 15.88
C HIS A 46 26.82 20.63 15.48
N ALA A 47 26.37 19.87 14.49
CA ALA A 47 25.01 19.96 13.98
C ALA A 47 24.07 18.93 14.62
N ASN A 48 24.58 17.93 15.35
CA ASN A 48 23.85 16.77 15.85
C ASN A 48 23.05 16.08 14.72
N GLY A 49 23.71 15.86 13.59
CA GLY A 49 23.17 15.23 12.42
C GLY A 49 24.17 14.26 11.79
N ILE A 50 23.71 13.56 10.75
CA ILE A 50 24.49 12.52 10.08
C ILE A 50 24.55 12.81 8.59
N ASP A 51 25.77 12.88 8.07
CA ASP A 51 26.01 12.91 6.63
C ASP A 51 25.96 11.49 6.08
N ILE A 52 25.20 11.29 5.01
CA ILE A 52 25.08 10.00 4.32
C ILE A 52 25.61 10.17 2.90
N SER A 53 26.70 9.47 2.61
CA SER A 53 27.34 9.47 1.30
C SER A 53 27.33 8.09 0.65
N LYS A 54 27.31 8.06 -0.71
CA LYS A 54 27.54 6.86 -1.51
C LYS A 54 28.67 7.10 -2.49
N GLY A 55 29.74 6.31 -2.44
CA GLY A 55 30.96 6.58 -3.15
C GLY A 55 31.55 7.95 -2.75
N SER A 56 31.70 8.84 -3.73
CA SER A 56 32.18 10.22 -3.51
C SER A 56 31.04 11.25 -3.42
N LYS A 57 29.78 10.84 -3.55
CA LYS A 57 28.62 11.75 -3.55
C LYS A 57 28.05 11.85 -2.13
N LEU A 58 27.93 13.07 -1.59
CA LEU A 58 27.09 13.34 -0.41
C LEU A 58 25.63 13.33 -0.86
N ILE A 59 24.86 12.35 -0.37
CA ILE A 59 23.46 12.16 -0.78
C ILE A 59 22.51 12.95 0.14
N TYR A 60 22.74 12.89 1.46
CA TYR A 60 21.97 13.62 2.46
C TYR A 60 22.93 14.34 3.40
N ASP A 61 22.76 15.66 3.49
CA ASP A 61 23.55 16.54 4.38
C ASP A 61 22.84 16.67 5.72
N ASN A 62 23.52 16.33 6.78
CA ASN A 62 23.08 16.62 8.15
C ASN A 62 21.69 16.08 8.52
N VAL A 63 21.43 14.80 8.24
CA VAL A 63 20.18 14.12 8.59
C VAL A 63 19.97 14.12 10.10
N TYR A 64 18.86 14.69 10.55
CA TYR A 64 18.47 14.70 11.95
C TYR A 64 17.08 14.10 12.16
N ALA A 65 16.84 13.55 13.36
CA ALA A 65 15.52 13.07 13.74
C ALA A 65 14.74 14.17 14.49
N ALA A 66 13.42 14.17 14.33
CA ALA A 66 12.52 15.07 15.05
C ALA A 66 11.22 14.35 15.44
N TYR A 67 10.59 14.81 16.51
CA TYR A 67 9.34 14.29 17.00
C TYR A 67 8.53 15.37 17.69
N LYS A 68 7.22 15.14 17.86
CA LYS A 68 6.34 16.06 18.56
C LYS A 68 5.98 15.52 19.94
N LEU A 69 6.18 16.31 21.00
CA LEU A 69 5.62 16.08 22.33
C LEU A 69 4.70 17.23 22.69
N ALA A 70 3.45 16.92 23.01
CA ALA A 70 2.38 17.91 23.17
C ALA A 70 2.33 18.83 21.93
N ASP A 71 2.57 20.13 22.09
CA ASP A 71 2.55 21.10 20.99
C ASP A 71 3.94 21.52 20.51
N SER A 72 5.00 20.91 21.04
CA SER A 72 6.38 21.27 20.73
C SER A 72 7.05 20.21 19.86
N VAL A 73 7.76 20.66 18.81
CA VAL A 73 8.66 19.82 18.04
C VAL A 73 10.03 19.84 18.68
N VAL A 74 10.60 18.66 18.92
CA VAL A 74 11.93 18.43 19.48
C VAL A 74 12.74 17.65 18.45
N SER A 75 14.01 17.95 18.32
CA SER A 75 14.92 17.29 17.39
C SER A 75 16.20 16.84 18.07
N THR A 76 17.02 16.05 17.38
CA THR A 76 18.36 15.67 17.88
C THR A 76 19.23 16.88 18.22
N ARG A 77 18.98 18.03 17.58
CA ARG A 77 19.70 19.30 17.80
C ARG A 77 19.42 19.93 19.17
N ASP A 78 18.35 19.53 19.86
CA ASP A 78 17.98 20.02 21.19
C ASP A 78 18.66 19.22 22.32
N TYR A 79 19.41 18.18 21.98
CA TYR A 79 20.10 17.32 22.92
C TYR A 79 21.51 17.77 23.20
N ALA A 80 21.86 17.78 24.50
CA ALA A 80 23.18 18.26 24.96
C ALA A 80 24.29 17.20 24.87
N LYS A 81 23.93 15.93 24.81
CA LYS A 81 24.87 14.81 24.82
C LYS A 81 24.49 13.75 23.81
N HIS A 82 25.48 13.13 23.21
CA HIS A 82 25.32 12.01 22.31
C HIS A 82 26.38 10.93 22.57
N HIS A 83 26.08 9.72 22.15
CA HIS A 83 26.99 8.58 22.14
C HIS A 83 26.77 7.79 20.85
N VAL A 84 27.85 7.56 20.11
CA VAL A 84 27.81 6.78 18.87
C VAL A 84 28.33 5.38 19.10
N SER A 85 27.63 4.38 18.56
CA SER A 85 28.07 2.99 18.59
C SER A 85 27.80 2.29 17.26
N THR A 86 28.60 1.28 16.98
CA THR A 86 28.47 0.45 15.77
C THR A 86 28.61 -1.02 16.12
N LYS A 87 27.74 -1.85 15.59
CA LYS A 87 27.81 -3.31 15.74
C LYS A 87 27.51 -4.01 14.43
N LYS A 88 28.14 -5.17 14.20
CA LYS A 88 27.76 -6.05 13.09
C LYS A 88 26.40 -6.66 13.35
N ILE A 89 25.61 -6.81 12.31
CA ILE A 89 24.29 -7.46 12.32
C ILE A 89 24.22 -8.49 11.20
N ASN A 90 23.31 -9.43 11.38
CA ASN A 90 22.85 -10.32 10.31
C ASN A 90 21.35 -10.55 10.54
N ASP A 91 20.54 -10.00 9.66
CA ASP A 91 19.08 -10.00 9.76
C ASP A 91 18.43 -10.40 8.42
N HIS A 92 17.14 -10.13 8.26
CA HIS A 92 16.42 -10.47 7.03
C HIS A 92 16.94 -9.76 5.78
N PHE A 93 17.67 -8.65 5.92
CA PHE A 93 18.32 -7.93 4.81
C PHE A 93 19.73 -8.45 4.50
N GLY A 94 20.28 -9.29 5.37
CA GLY A 94 21.59 -9.92 5.24
C GLY A 94 22.62 -9.46 6.27
N GLU A 95 23.89 -9.69 5.97
CA GLU A 95 24.99 -9.22 6.80
C GLU A 95 25.23 -7.73 6.60
N GLY A 96 25.36 -6.99 7.70
CA GLY A 96 25.51 -5.55 7.67
C GLY A 96 26.02 -4.97 8.99
N TYR A 97 25.75 -3.69 9.16
CA TYR A 97 26.13 -2.93 10.36
C TYR A 97 24.94 -2.11 10.83
N HIS A 98 24.76 -2.08 12.15
CA HIS A 98 23.88 -1.17 12.85
C HIS A 98 24.74 -0.05 13.46
N TYR A 99 24.53 1.16 12.95
CA TYR A 99 25.11 2.40 13.44
C TYR A 99 24.06 3.13 14.26
N GLU A 100 24.37 3.45 15.49
CA GLU A 100 23.43 3.99 16.47
C GLU A 100 23.98 5.25 17.12
N VAL A 101 23.13 6.26 17.21
CA VAL A 101 23.40 7.49 17.97
C VAL A 101 22.37 7.64 19.07
N THR A 102 22.82 7.54 20.31
CA THR A 102 21.99 7.74 21.50
C THR A 102 22.12 9.19 21.99
N TYR A 103 21.02 9.93 22.01
CA TYR A 103 20.95 11.29 22.49
C TYR A 103 20.33 11.37 23.87
N THR A 104 20.96 12.15 24.77
CA THR A 104 20.45 12.40 26.13
C THR A 104 20.43 13.88 26.44
N GLY A 105 19.36 14.33 27.09
CA GLY A 105 19.16 15.73 27.46
C GLY A 105 18.36 15.88 28.74
N ASN A 106 18.42 17.06 29.36
CA ASN A 106 17.65 17.33 30.56
C ASN A 106 16.16 17.45 30.22
N ASN A 107 15.32 16.68 30.91
CA ASN A 107 13.86 16.67 30.74
C ASN A 107 13.37 16.23 29.35
N LEU A 108 14.21 15.60 28.53
CA LEU A 108 13.86 14.98 27.27
C LEU A 108 13.90 13.46 27.38
N PRO A 109 13.07 12.71 26.65
CA PRO A 109 13.24 11.27 26.53
C PRO A 109 14.60 10.95 25.91
N VAL A 110 15.16 9.79 26.19
CA VAL A 110 16.32 9.30 25.44
C VAL A 110 15.89 9.05 24.01
N LEU A 111 16.62 9.60 23.03
CA LEU A 111 16.39 9.35 21.62
C LEU A 111 17.51 8.45 21.11
N VAL A 112 17.14 7.31 20.54
CA VAL A 112 18.07 6.35 19.91
C VAL A 112 17.81 6.35 18.43
N GLN A 113 18.69 7.00 17.64
CA GLN A 113 18.60 7.02 16.18
C GLN A 113 19.47 5.90 15.60
N SER A 114 18.89 5.09 14.75
CA SER A 114 19.47 3.87 14.18
C SER A 114 19.61 3.96 12.68
N PHE A 115 20.74 3.49 12.17
CA PHE A 115 20.98 3.29 10.74
C PHE A 115 21.47 1.85 10.51
N TYR A 116 20.89 1.20 9.52
CA TYR A 116 21.22 -0.18 9.14
C TYR A 116 21.81 -0.14 7.73
N VAL A 117 23.07 -0.53 7.61
CA VAL A 117 23.86 -0.40 6.38
C VAL A 117 24.34 -1.76 5.91
N TYR A 118 24.03 -2.11 4.68
CA TYR A 118 24.35 -3.39 4.07
C TYR A 118 25.27 -3.18 2.88
N PRO A 119 26.40 -3.92 2.77
CA PRO A 119 27.40 -3.67 1.72
C PRO A 119 26.92 -3.97 0.30
N THR A 120 25.83 -4.69 0.17
CA THR A 120 25.27 -5.15 -1.13
C THR A 120 23.96 -4.42 -1.50
N LYS A 121 23.59 -3.40 -0.74
CA LYS A 121 22.34 -2.66 -0.97
C LYS A 121 22.62 -1.20 -1.36
N ASP A 122 21.85 -0.71 -2.32
CA ASP A 122 21.90 0.68 -2.77
C ASP A 122 21.05 1.62 -1.91
N TYR A 123 20.78 1.21 -0.65
CA TYR A 123 20.05 1.97 0.36
C TYR A 123 20.53 1.68 1.78
N VAL A 124 20.21 2.63 2.65
CA VAL A 124 20.35 2.54 4.10
C VAL A 124 18.95 2.56 4.71
N LEU A 125 18.71 1.80 5.77
CA LEU A 125 17.47 1.90 6.55
C LEU A 125 17.72 2.74 7.80
N THR A 126 16.74 3.54 8.21
CA THR A 126 16.84 4.36 9.44
C THR A 126 15.51 4.43 10.16
N ASP A 127 15.59 4.42 11.48
CA ASP A 127 14.48 4.69 12.40
C ASP A 127 15.00 5.36 13.67
N PHE A 128 14.11 5.74 14.58
CA PHE A 128 14.50 6.09 15.92
C PHE A 128 13.46 5.68 16.96
N THR A 129 13.91 5.50 18.18
CA THR A 129 13.09 5.18 19.33
C THR A 129 13.23 6.26 20.40
N LEU A 130 12.11 6.62 21.03
CA LEU A 130 12.09 7.45 22.22
C LEU A 130 11.86 6.56 23.44
N GLU A 131 12.66 6.78 24.50
CA GLU A 131 12.56 6.07 25.76
C GLU A 131 12.43 7.03 26.93
N SER A 132 11.48 6.80 27.82
CA SER A 132 11.23 7.62 29.01
C SER A 132 10.82 6.74 30.19
N THR A 133 11.01 7.26 31.40
CA THR A 133 10.54 6.61 32.64
C THR A 133 9.05 6.84 32.89
N SER A 134 8.43 7.78 32.18
CA SER A 134 7.00 8.08 32.23
C SER A 134 6.36 7.94 30.84
N GLU A 135 5.06 7.69 30.81
CA GLU A 135 4.30 7.66 29.57
C GLU A 135 4.42 9.00 28.83
N MET A 136 4.65 8.92 27.54
CA MET A 136 4.66 10.04 26.60
C MET A 136 3.72 9.74 25.43
N ALA A 137 3.39 10.76 24.63
CA ALA A 137 2.53 10.61 23.45
C ALA A 137 3.09 11.44 22.31
N SER A 138 3.16 10.83 21.11
CA SER A 138 3.57 11.54 19.89
C SER A 138 2.69 11.14 18.71
N ASN A 139 2.26 12.13 17.95
CA ASN A 139 1.54 11.95 16.69
C ASN A 139 2.38 12.36 15.47
N TYR A 140 3.67 12.59 15.65
CA TYR A 140 4.60 12.96 14.60
C TYR A 140 6.01 12.48 14.98
N MET A 141 6.61 11.65 14.13
CA MET A 141 7.99 11.18 14.28
C MET A 141 8.67 11.15 12.92
N ALA A 142 9.70 11.97 12.74
CA ALA A 142 10.43 12.14 11.50
C ALA A 142 11.87 11.61 11.64
N PRO A 143 12.17 10.39 11.21
CA PRO A 143 13.54 9.85 11.23
C PRO A 143 14.50 10.59 10.31
N VAL A 144 13.99 11.20 9.25
CA VAL A 144 14.78 11.89 8.25
C VAL A 144 14.26 13.31 8.06
N ASN A 145 15.06 14.27 8.45
CA ASN A 145 14.91 15.69 8.14
C ASN A 145 16.23 16.20 7.56
N VAL A 146 16.16 16.93 6.45
CA VAL A 146 17.29 17.58 5.80
C VAL A 146 16.86 19.00 5.44
N ASP A 147 17.45 19.99 6.10
CA ASP A 147 17.09 21.40 5.85
C ASP A 147 17.66 21.93 4.53
N ARG A 148 18.76 21.33 4.09
CA ARG A 148 19.45 21.70 2.85
C ARG A 148 19.92 20.45 2.12
N MET A 149 19.19 20.11 1.07
CA MET A 149 19.56 18.97 0.24
C MET A 149 20.80 19.29 -0.62
N PRO A 150 21.78 18.37 -0.69
CA PRO A 150 22.88 18.47 -1.64
C PRO A 150 22.37 18.44 -3.09
N GLU A 151 23.10 19.06 -4.01
CA GLU A 151 22.84 18.96 -5.45
C GLU A 151 23.41 17.64 -5.98
N VAL A 152 22.71 16.55 -5.75
CA VAL A 152 23.18 15.18 -6.05
C VAL A 152 22.94 14.81 -7.51
N LEU A 153 21.77 15.18 -8.04
CA LEU A 153 21.38 14.91 -9.41
C LEU A 153 21.99 15.93 -10.37
N ASN A 154 22.26 15.52 -11.59
CA ASN A 154 22.65 16.46 -12.64
C ASN A 154 21.61 17.57 -12.79
N GLN A 155 22.07 18.80 -12.91
CA GLN A 155 21.15 19.94 -13.04
C GLN A 155 20.45 19.91 -14.39
N GLY A 156 19.12 20.01 -14.37
CA GLY A 156 18.32 20.03 -15.59
C GLY A 156 16.83 20.18 -15.34
N GLU A 157 16.12 20.67 -16.36
CA GLU A 157 14.65 20.81 -16.32
C GLU A 157 13.92 19.46 -16.26
N ASN A 158 14.64 18.35 -16.49
CA ASN A 158 14.14 16.98 -16.42
C ASN A 158 14.30 16.34 -15.03
N ASN A 159 14.72 17.11 -14.02
CA ASN A 159 14.64 16.67 -12.62
C ASN A 159 13.21 16.68 -12.14
N ARG A 160 12.77 15.54 -11.57
CA ARG A 160 11.38 15.26 -11.23
C ARG A 160 11.27 14.63 -9.85
N ALA A 161 10.07 14.72 -9.27
CA ALA A 161 9.68 13.99 -8.07
C ALA A 161 8.37 13.27 -8.29
N LEU A 162 8.26 12.04 -7.80
CA LEU A 162 7.02 11.28 -7.84
C LEU A 162 6.08 11.71 -6.71
N PHE A 163 4.82 11.89 -7.06
CA PHE A 163 3.71 11.91 -6.14
C PHE A 163 3.01 10.54 -6.17
N ILE A 164 3.07 9.83 -5.07
CA ILE A 164 2.36 8.57 -4.86
C ILE A 164 1.17 8.87 -3.96
N PRO A 165 -0.09 8.60 -4.37
CA PRO A 165 -1.26 8.81 -3.53
C PRO A 165 -1.35 7.76 -2.43
N PHE A 166 -2.04 8.07 -1.32
CA PHE A 166 -2.24 7.15 -0.21
C PHE A 166 -3.13 5.95 -0.58
N ASP A 167 -4.17 6.19 -1.38
CA ASP A 167 -5.06 5.16 -1.91
C ASP A 167 -5.30 5.32 -3.41
N ASN A 168 -6.13 4.46 -4.02
CA ASN A 168 -6.33 4.44 -5.46
C ASN A 168 -7.58 5.18 -5.94
N ASP A 169 -8.39 5.80 -5.07
CA ASP A 169 -9.71 6.28 -5.51
C ASP A 169 -9.96 7.77 -5.27
N CYS A 170 -9.32 8.52 -4.61
CA CYS A 170 -9.72 9.91 -4.36
C CYS A 170 -9.64 10.83 -5.59
N TRP A 171 -9.59 10.28 -6.78
CA TRP A 171 -9.33 10.98 -8.05
C TRP A 171 -8.00 11.73 -8.04
N ILE A 172 -7.14 11.38 -7.11
CA ILE A 172 -5.77 11.86 -7.00
C ILE A 172 -4.89 10.86 -7.73
N ARG A 173 -4.28 11.33 -8.81
CA ARG A 173 -3.48 10.51 -9.71
C ARG A 173 -2.05 10.42 -9.22
N TYR A 174 -1.40 9.30 -9.48
CA TYR A 174 0.06 9.26 -9.49
C TYR A 174 0.58 10.32 -10.45
N GLN A 175 1.66 11.00 -10.08
CA GLN A 175 2.21 12.08 -10.89
C GLN A 175 3.74 12.11 -10.79
N SER A 176 4.36 12.53 -11.88
CA SER A 176 5.77 12.92 -11.91
C SER A 176 5.82 14.44 -12.11
N HIS A 177 6.25 15.15 -11.08
CA HIS A 177 6.31 16.61 -11.07
C HIS A 177 7.72 17.09 -11.41
N PRO A 178 7.90 18.04 -12.35
CA PRO A 178 9.14 18.80 -12.43
C PRO A 178 9.44 19.49 -11.10
N LEU A 179 10.70 19.62 -10.71
CA LEU A 179 11.10 20.25 -9.44
C LEU A 179 10.90 21.78 -9.46
N THR A 180 9.71 22.23 -9.82
CA THR A 180 9.30 23.65 -9.89
C THR A 180 8.24 24.03 -8.88
N PHE A 181 7.69 23.05 -8.15
CA PHE A 181 6.71 23.26 -7.09
C PHE A 181 7.33 23.98 -5.87
N THR A 182 6.50 24.61 -5.04
CA THR A 182 6.97 25.18 -3.77
C THR A 182 7.18 24.10 -2.73
N GLU A 183 6.24 23.17 -2.63
CA GLU A 183 6.26 22.03 -1.73
C GLU A 183 5.45 20.90 -2.36
N LEU A 184 5.87 19.66 -2.16
CA LEU A 184 5.18 18.45 -2.57
C LEU A 184 5.24 17.44 -1.44
N THR A 185 4.09 16.87 -1.06
CA THR A 185 4.04 15.71 -0.15
C THR A 185 3.59 14.49 -0.91
N SER A 186 4.43 13.45 -0.92
CA SER A 186 4.11 12.10 -1.39
C SER A 186 3.80 11.19 -0.20
N TYR A 187 3.11 10.09 -0.42
CA TYR A 187 2.67 9.17 0.64
C TYR A 187 3.38 7.84 0.51
N GLU A 188 3.89 7.34 1.64
CA GLU A 188 4.62 6.10 1.82
C GLU A 188 5.98 6.05 1.10
N VAL A 189 6.10 6.56 -0.12
CA VAL A 189 7.34 6.58 -0.91
C VAL A 189 7.36 7.72 -1.92
N THR A 190 8.56 8.15 -2.29
CA THR A 190 8.83 8.98 -3.47
C THR A 190 10.17 8.62 -4.10
N ALA A 191 10.30 8.89 -5.40
CA ALA A 191 11.58 8.99 -6.09
C ALA A 191 11.80 10.43 -6.54
N ILE A 192 13.03 10.94 -6.33
CA ILE A 192 13.49 12.23 -6.85
C ILE A 192 14.60 11.91 -7.83
N PHE A 193 14.38 12.18 -9.11
CA PHE A 193 15.21 11.62 -10.17
C PHE A 193 15.46 12.60 -11.32
N ASN A 194 16.54 12.37 -12.03
CA ASN A 194 16.77 12.98 -13.34
C ASN A 194 16.24 12.05 -14.42
N ASN A 195 15.37 12.53 -15.31
CA ASN A 195 14.74 11.69 -16.32
C ASN A 195 15.63 11.40 -17.54
N ASP A 196 16.77 12.08 -17.71
CA ASP A 196 17.69 11.86 -18.82
C ASP A 196 18.68 10.73 -18.54
N ASP A 197 19.36 10.76 -17.36
CA ASP A 197 20.33 9.76 -16.93
C ASP A 197 19.76 8.71 -15.96
N ARG A 198 18.54 8.96 -15.43
CA ARG A 198 17.78 8.12 -14.51
C ARG A 198 18.31 8.03 -13.08
N GLU A 199 19.43 8.66 -12.75
CA GLU A 199 19.89 8.69 -11.34
C GLU A 199 18.78 9.18 -10.41
N ALA A 200 18.66 8.57 -9.23
CA ALA A 200 17.58 8.86 -8.32
C ALA A 200 17.93 8.70 -6.84
N MET A 201 17.33 9.54 -6.03
CA MET A 201 17.09 9.30 -4.62
C MET A 201 15.71 8.65 -4.45
N VAL A 202 15.62 7.54 -3.75
CA VAL A 202 14.35 6.92 -3.36
C VAL A 202 14.26 6.93 -1.84
N ILE A 203 13.13 7.42 -1.32
CA ILE A 203 12.87 7.48 0.12
C ILE A 203 11.44 7.06 0.41
N GLY A 204 11.26 6.20 1.43
CA GLY A 204 9.95 5.75 1.84
C GLY A 204 9.97 4.81 3.04
N SER A 205 8.81 4.62 3.66
CA SER A 205 8.67 3.70 4.79
C SER A 205 8.65 2.25 4.34
N VAL A 206 9.25 1.39 5.16
CA VAL A 206 9.21 -0.08 4.97
C VAL A 206 8.50 -0.80 6.12
N GLU A 207 7.97 -0.05 7.08
CA GLU A 207 7.10 -0.53 8.15
C GLU A 207 5.78 0.26 8.10
N HIS A 208 4.63 -0.45 8.14
CA HIS A 208 3.29 0.13 7.95
C HIS A 208 2.29 -0.36 9.01
N ASP A 209 2.77 -0.56 10.23
CA ASP A 209 1.98 -1.09 11.34
C ASP A 209 1.29 0.01 12.18
N SER A 210 1.95 1.17 12.34
CA SER A 210 1.52 2.21 13.28
C SER A 210 1.40 3.60 12.68
N TRP A 211 2.05 3.87 11.55
CA TRP A 211 2.17 5.19 10.97
C TRP A 211 1.68 5.25 9.53
N LYS A 212 0.98 6.32 9.18
CA LYS A 212 0.87 6.80 7.80
C LYS A 212 2.07 7.69 7.54
N THR A 213 2.83 7.41 6.50
CA THR A 213 4.09 8.12 6.22
C THR A 213 3.92 9.17 5.14
N GLY A 214 4.36 10.40 5.43
CA GLY A 214 4.47 11.50 4.48
C GLY A 214 5.92 11.79 4.14
N ILE A 215 6.18 12.13 2.88
CA ILE A 215 7.48 12.63 2.42
C ILE A 215 7.24 14.03 1.83
N THR A 216 7.68 15.05 2.54
CA THR A 216 7.54 16.44 2.09
C THR A 216 8.85 16.93 1.52
N ILE A 217 8.79 17.38 0.27
CA ILE A 217 9.92 17.90 -0.52
C ILE A 217 9.71 19.41 -0.64
N GLY A 218 10.64 20.19 -0.12
CA GLY A 218 10.64 21.65 -0.22
C GLY A 218 11.43 22.14 -1.43
N LYS A 219 11.03 23.30 -1.96
CA LYS A 219 11.68 23.93 -3.11
C LYS A 219 13.12 24.29 -2.82
N GLY A 220 14.01 23.91 -3.74
CA GLY A 220 15.40 24.39 -3.80
C GLY A 220 15.61 25.50 -4.82
N ASN A 221 16.82 25.55 -5.36
CA ASN A 221 17.13 26.32 -6.55
C ASN A 221 16.35 25.77 -7.76
N ILE A 222 16.51 26.40 -8.94
CA ILE A 222 15.83 25.94 -10.16
C ILE A 222 16.19 24.46 -10.40
N TYR A 223 15.14 23.62 -10.49
CA TYR A 223 15.24 22.18 -10.72
C TYR A 223 15.97 21.34 -9.64
N ASN A 224 16.09 21.85 -8.40
CA ASN A 224 16.69 21.13 -7.29
C ASN A 224 15.76 21.08 -6.08
N VAL A 225 15.97 20.08 -5.23
CA VAL A 225 15.33 19.95 -3.91
C VAL A 225 16.04 20.86 -2.93
N GLY A 226 15.30 21.63 -2.13
CA GLY A 226 15.83 22.47 -1.08
C GLY A 226 15.88 21.77 0.26
N SER A 227 14.79 21.14 0.66
CA SER A 227 14.66 20.42 1.92
C SER A 227 13.87 19.14 1.74
N LEU A 228 14.03 18.21 2.68
CA LEU A 228 13.33 16.93 2.68
C LEU A 228 12.97 16.51 4.10
N VAL A 229 11.72 16.09 4.29
CA VAL A 229 11.26 15.51 5.55
C VAL A 229 10.49 14.23 5.25
N CYS A 230 10.90 13.11 5.86
CA CYS A 230 10.15 11.86 5.83
C CYS A 230 9.69 11.52 7.25
N TYR A 231 8.38 11.40 7.46
CA TYR A 231 7.79 11.33 8.79
C TYR A 231 6.57 10.44 8.87
N GLY A 232 6.40 9.75 9.99
CA GLY A 232 5.14 9.14 10.41
C GLY A 232 4.26 10.19 11.07
N GLY A 233 2.96 10.13 10.75
CA GLY A 233 1.97 11.04 11.32
C GLY A 233 1.26 11.94 10.31
N VAL A 234 1.37 11.64 9.00
CA VAL A 234 0.58 12.35 8.00
C VAL A 234 -0.91 11.99 8.14
N ALA A 235 -1.75 13.02 8.17
CA ALA A 235 -3.20 12.88 8.19
C ALA A 235 -3.81 14.15 7.56
N ASP A 236 -4.35 13.98 6.36
CA ASP A 236 -4.88 15.06 5.56
C ASP A 236 -6.00 14.57 4.61
N LYS A 237 -6.37 15.40 3.65
CA LYS A 237 -7.40 15.05 2.65
C LYS A 237 -6.99 13.85 1.78
N THR A 238 -5.72 13.68 1.49
CA THR A 238 -5.23 12.57 0.65
C THR A 238 -5.25 11.25 1.40
N THR A 239 -4.99 11.26 2.70
CA THR A 239 -5.14 10.10 3.58
C THR A 239 -6.60 9.87 4.02
N ARG A 240 -7.54 10.67 3.51
CA ARG A 240 -8.98 10.68 3.81
C ARG A 240 -9.32 11.07 5.25
N ASP A 241 -8.39 11.71 5.96
CA ASP A 241 -8.55 12.07 7.34
C ASP A 241 -9.15 13.46 7.51
N SER A 242 -10.06 13.60 8.48
CA SER A 242 -10.68 14.86 8.89
C SER A 242 -10.12 15.38 10.21
N LYS A 243 -9.16 14.68 10.79
CA LYS A 243 -8.49 15.01 12.05
C LYS A 243 -7.00 14.63 12.01
N PRO A 244 -6.17 15.18 12.90
CA PRO A 244 -4.77 14.81 12.98
C PRO A 244 -4.58 13.32 13.24
N HIS A 245 -3.44 12.78 12.80
CA HIS A 245 -3.00 11.42 13.10
C HIS A 245 -3.07 11.11 14.59
N GLY A 246 -3.47 9.92 14.96
CA GLY A 246 -3.50 9.44 16.33
C GLY A 246 -2.10 9.47 16.97
N ALA A 247 -2.04 9.67 18.27
CA ALA A 247 -0.77 9.69 18.99
C ALA A 247 -0.43 8.31 19.55
N LEU A 248 0.73 7.78 19.19
CA LEU A 248 1.30 6.62 19.88
C LEU A 248 1.68 7.00 21.31
N LYS A 249 1.34 6.15 22.28
CA LYS A 249 1.55 6.36 23.70
C LYS A 249 2.37 5.20 24.29
N GLY A 250 3.24 5.53 25.22
CA GLY A 250 4.04 4.54 25.93
C GLY A 250 5.25 5.14 26.60
N THR A 251 5.99 4.32 27.34
CA THR A 251 7.33 4.65 27.83
C THR A 251 8.39 4.46 26.75
N THR A 252 8.07 3.73 25.69
CA THR A 252 8.86 3.54 24.48
C THR A 252 7.97 3.76 23.27
N ILE A 253 8.38 4.65 22.35
CA ILE A 253 7.68 4.94 21.10
C ILE A 253 8.70 4.87 19.97
N LYS A 254 8.35 4.18 18.88
CA LYS A 254 9.21 4.01 17.70
C LYS A 254 8.63 4.77 16.48
N SER A 255 9.50 5.40 15.70
CA SER A 255 9.19 5.98 14.39
C SER A 255 8.96 4.88 13.35
N PRO A 256 8.39 5.20 12.17
CA PRO A 256 8.48 4.27 11.03
C PRO A 256 9.95 4.04 10.67
N LYS A 257 10.24 2.86 10.10
CA LYS A 257 11.53 2.57 9.49
C LYS A 257 11.53 3.06 8.06
N ILE A 258 12.52 3.87 7.71
CA ILE A 258 12.62 4.54 6.42
C ILE A 258 13.80 3.98 5.64
N LEU A 259 13.57 3.66 4.38
CA LEU A 259 14.60 3.43 3.38
C LEU A 259 15.03 4.78 2.80
N VAL A 260 16.33 5.03 2.77
CA VAL A 260 16.97 6.14 2.07
C VAL A 260 17.98 5.56 1.08
N GLY A 261 17.74 5.71 -0.22
CA GLY A 261 18.52 5.06 -1.26
C GLY A 261 19.00 6.04 -2.32
N PHE A 262 20.06 5.62 -3.04
CA PHE A 262 20.56 6.31 -4.22
C PHE A 262 20.91 5.28 -5.30
N PHE A 263 20.26 5.39 -6.46
CA PHE A 263 20.22 4.40 -7.53
C PHE A 263 20.65 5.02 -8.87
N GLU A 264 21.22 4.22 -9.74
CA GLU A 264 21.54 4.62 -11.11
C GLU A 264 20.29 4.71 -11.99
N ASP A 265 19.21 4.01 -11.63
CA ASP A 265 17.91 4.07 -12.30
C ASP A 265 16.78 4.14 -11.26
N TRP A 266 15.95 5.20 -11.34
CA TRP A 266 14.82 5.39 -10.43
C TRP A 266 13.82 4.24 -10.46
N ARG A 267 13.71 3.51 -11.58
CA ARG A 267 12.82 2.38 -11.72
C ARG A 267 13.30 1.20 -10.89
N GLU A 268 14.60 0.88 -10.99
CA GLU A 268 15.25 -0.11 -10.13
C GLU A 268 15.13 0.28 -8.66
N GLY A 269 15.32 1.57 -8.35
CA GLY A 269 15.16 2.09 -7.00
C GLY A 269 13.76 1.90 -6.41
N MET A 270 12.70 2.07 -7.21
CA MET A 270 11.33 1.82 -6.78
C MET A 270 11.04 0.33 -6.59
N GLU A 271 11.62 -0.53 -7.42
CA GLU A 271 11.51 -1.99 -7.28
C GLU A 271 12.29 -2.50 -6.06
N GLU A 272 13.49 -2.00 -5.81
CA GLU A 272 14.27 -2.30 -4.60
C GLU A 272 13.54 -1.83 -3.32
N TYR A 273 12.88 -0.65 -3.36
CA TYR A 273 12.01 -0.22 -2.28
C TYR A 273 10.87 -1.22 -2.02
N ALA A 274 10.21 -1.68 -3.07
CA ALA A 274 9.15 -2.68 -2.94
C ALA A 274 9.68 -4.01 -2.41
N GLN A 275 10.84 -4.47 -2.88
CA GLN A 275 11.50 -5.68 -2.38
C GLN A 275 11.90 -5.54 -0.91
N ALA A 276 12.38 -4.36 -0.48
CA ALA A 276 12.68 -4.09 0.94
C ALA A 276 11.42 -4.20 1.82
N ASN A 277 10.28 -3.73 1.34
CA ASN A 277 8.98 -3.96 1.99
C ASN A 277 8.64 -5.44 2.08
N ALA A 278 8.83 -6.19 0.98
CA ALA A 278 8.56 -7.62 0.93
C ALA A 278 9.47 -8.45 1.86
N VAL A 279 10.66 -7.95 2.21
CA VAL A 279 11.53 -8.58 3.22
C VAL A 279 10.89 -8.49 4.61
N ILE A 280 10.27 -7.36 4.96
CA ILE A 280 9.62 -7.14 6.26
C ILE A 280 8.25 -7.82 6.32
N ALA A 281 7.45 -7.65 5.26
CA ALA A 281 6.11 -8.18 5.16
C ALA A 281 5.92 -8.84 3.77
N PRO A 282 6.24 -10.13 3.63
CA PRO A 282 6.16 -10.82 2.35
C PRO A 282 4.77 -10.75 1.73
N PRO A 283 4.66 -10.62 0.40
CA PRO A 283 3.38 -10.65 -0.30
C PRO A 283 2.57 -11.89 0.08
N LYS A 284 1.24 -11.72 0.18
CA LYS A 284 0.36 -12.86 0.45
C LYS A 284 0.49 -13.88 -0.69
N ALA A 285 0.89 -15.10 -0.33
CA ALA A 285 1.13 -16.16 -1.29
C ALA A 285 -0.11 -16.50 -2.13
N TRP A 286 0.12 -16.83 -3.39
CA TRP A 286 -0.87 -17.39 -4.31
C TRP A 286 -0.19 -18.41 -5.21
N ASP A 287 -0.74 -19.61 -5.28
CA ASP A 287 -0.15 -20.75 -5.99
C ASP A 287 -0.76 -20.98 -7.38
N LYS A 288 -1.67 -20.09 -7.80
CA LYS A 288 -2.32 -20.13 -9.11
C LYS A 288 -1.89 -18.94 -9.96
N ALA A 289 -2.16 -19.05 -11.26
CA ALA A 289 -1.85 -18.02 -12.23
C ALA A 289 -2.68 -16.74 -12.02
N VAL A 290 -2.24 -15.66 -12.66
CA VAL A 290 -2.93 -14.37 -12.66
C VAL A 290 -4.40 -14.52 -13.09
N PRO A 291 -5.35 -13.85 -12.43
CA PRO A 291 -6.76 -13.96 -12.78
C PRO A 291 -7.09 -13.38 -14.16
N PHE A 292 -7.69 -14.20 -15.02
CA PHE A 292 -8.42 -13.79 -16.22
C PHE A 292 -9.89 -13.94 -15.96
N GLY A 293 -10.75 -13.02 -16.42
CA GLY A 293 -12.15 -13.24 -16.15
C GLY A 293 -13.11 -12.13 -16.47
N TRP A 294 -14.13 -12.05 -15.62
CA TRP A 294 -15.23 -11.12 -15.73
C TRP A 294 -15.65 -10.56 -14.36
N ASN A 295 -16.03 -9.29 -14.38
CA ASN A 295 -16.66 -8.61 -13.26
C ASN A 295 -17.96 -7.95 -13.73
N SER A 296 -19.02 -8.07 -12.93
CA SER A 296 -20.35 -7.61 -13.33
C SER A 296 -20.55 -6.09 -13.30
N TRP A 297 -19.63 -5.33 -12.65
CA TRP A 297 -19.84 -3.90 -12.44
C TRP A 297 -19.78 -3.08 -13.73
N GLY A 298 -18.88 -3.40 -14.62
CA GLY A 298 -18.64 -2.63 -15.84
C GLY A 298 -19.86 -2.36 -16.72
N ALA A 299 -20.82 -3.28 -16.76
CA ALA A 299 -22.04 -3.10 -17.55
C ALA A 299 -23.34 -3.34 -16.79
N LEU A 300 -23.39 -4.31 -15.89
CA LEU A 300 -24.63 -4.70 -15.23
C LEU A 300 -24.93 -3.85 -14.01
N GLN A 301 -23.93 -3.54 -13.19
CA GLN A 301 -24.12 -2.80 -11.95
C GLN A 301 -25.29 -3.38 -11.12
N PHE A 302 -26.22 -2.57 -10.67
CA PHE A 302 -27.43 -3.01 -9.96
C PHE A 302 -28.50 -3.68 -10.85
N ASN A 303 -28.28 -3.78 -12.17
CA ASN A 303 -29.09 -4.59 -13.07
C ASN A 303 -28.60 -6.05 -13.16
N LEU A 304 -27.64 -6.43 -12.34
CA LEU A 304 -27.19 -7.80 -12.17
C LEU A 304 -28.36 -8.67 -11.66
N THR A 305 -28.60 -9.78 -12.34
CA THR A 305 -29.58 -10.78 -11.93
C THR A 305 -29.00 -12.17 -12.03
N TYR A 306 -29.51 -13.10 -11.24
CA TYR A 306 -29.06 -14.50 -11.26
C TYR A 306 -29.08 -15.15 -12.65
N PRO A 307 -30.16 -15.04 -13.46
CA PRO A 307 -30.14 -15.58 -14.82
C PRO A 307 -29.04 -14.99 -15.71
N LYS A 308 -28.80 -13.67 -15.64
CA LYS A 308 -27.73 -13.03 -16.41
C LYS A 308 -26.35 -13.54 -15.99
N ALA A 309 -26.11 -13.71 -14.70
CA ALA A 309 -24.85 -14.24 -14.20
C ALA A 309 -24.54 -15.63 -14.75
N LEU A 310 -25.54 -16.52 -14.78
CA LEU A 310 -25.41 -17.85 -15.40
C LEU A 310 -25.12 -17.76 -16.90
N GLU A 311 -25.86 -16.91 -17.62
CA GLU A 311 -25.69 -16.73 -19.06
C GLU A 311 -24.30 -16.19 -19.42
N VAL A 312 -23.72 -15.32 -18.57
CA VAL A 312 -22.35 -14.83 -18.76
C VAL A 312 -21.34 -15.96 -18.54
N SER A 313 -21.49 -16.74 -17.47
CA SER A 313 -20.63 -17.92 -17.23
C SER A 313 -20.65 -18.88 -18.44
N ASP A 314 -21.83 -19.16 -18.98
CA ASP A 314 -21.98 -20.03 -20.16
C ASP A 314 -21.35 -19.41 -21.41
N PHE A 315 -21.52 -18.11 -21.64
CA PHE A 315 -20.89 -17.41 -22.76
C PHE A 315 -19.36 -17.51 -22.70
N TYR A 316 -18.78 -17.32 -21.52
CA TYR A 316 -17.33 -17.48 -21.33
C TYR A 316 -16.88 -18.88 -21.69
N LYS A 317 -17.59 -19.90 -21.20
CA LYS A 317 -17.28 -21.31 -21.50
C LYS A 317 -17.30 -21.60 -22.99
N GLU A 318 -18.36 -21.18 -23.65
CA GLU A 318 -18.64 -21.53 -25.04
C GLU A 318 -17.82 -20.74 -26.04
N ASN A 319 -17.55 -19.45 -25.75
CA ASN A 319 -17.02 -18.51 -26.75
C ASN A 319 -15.62 -18.00 -26.43
N LEU A 320 -15.23 -17.84 -25.18
CA LEU A 320 -13.95 -17.25 -24.81
C LEU A 320 -12.94 -18.29 -24.35
N GLN A 321 -13.27 -19.14 -23.38
CA GLN A 321 -12.36 -20.19 -22.88
C GLN A 321 -11.97 -21.18 -23.96
N SER A 322 -12.92 -21.60 -24.80
CA SER A 322 -12.69 -22.46 -25.96
C SER A 322 -11.79 -21.84 -27.03
N HIS A 323 -11.53 -20.52 -26.95
CA HIS A 323 -10.73 -19.72 -27.89
C HIS A 323 -9.58 -18.99 -27.18
N HIS A 324 -8.93 -19.65 -26.20
CA HIS A 324 -7.70 -19.21 -25.53
C HIS A 324 -7.84 -18.10 -24.49
N PHE A 325 -9.04 -17.61 -24.15
CA PHE A 325 -9.19 -16.68 -23.03
C PHE A 325 -9.22 -17.46 -21.70
N VAL A 326 -8.07 -17.91 -21.29
CA VAL A 326 -7.81 -18.60 -20.03
C VAL A 326 -6.41 -18.22 -19.55
N ASN A 327 -6.21 -18.23 -18.23
CA ASN A 327 -4.87 -18.06 -17.68
C ASN A 327 -4.02 -19.34 -17.87
N SER A 328 -2.77 -19.34 -17.42
CA SER A 328 -1.86 -20.48 -17.60
C SER A 328 -2.30 -21.76 -16.86
N ASP A 329 -3.23 -21.66 -15.90
CA ASP A 329 -3.86 -22.82 -15.24
C ASP A 329 -5.13 -23.29 -15.96
N ASN A 330 -5.45 -22.73 -17.11
CA ASN A 330 -6.69 -22.94 -17.84
C ASN A 330 -7.95 -22.52 -17.07
N LEU A 331 -7.84 -21.51 -16.20
CA LEU A 331 -8.92 -21.00 -15.37
C LEU A 331 -9.39 -19.62 -15.85
N VAL A 332 -10.65 -19.33 -15.53
CA VAL A 332 -11.29 -18.02 -15.65
C VAL A 332 -11.98 -17.69 -14.33
N TYR A 333 -11.94 -16.44 -13.92
CA TYR A 333 -12.58 -15.94 -12.70
C TYR A 333 -13.85 -15.19 -13.08
N THR A 334 -15.00 -15.57 -12.53
CA THR A 334 -16.29 -14.94 -12.81
C THR A 334 -16.82 -14.27 -11.55
N GLY A 335 -16.69 -12.93 -11.49
CA GLY A 335 -16.95 -12.14 -10.29
C GLY A 335 -18.31 -11.45 -10.30
N LEU A 336 -19.11 -11.68 -9.27
CA LEU A 336 -20.31 -10.90 -8.92
C LEU A 336 -19.89 -9.68 -8.11
N ASP A 337 -20.04 -8.50 -8.68
CA ASP A 337 -19.80 -7.22 -8.00
C ASP A 337 -21.01 -6.78 -7.17
N SER A 338 -21.09 -5.55 -6.73
CA SER A 338 -22.22 -4.98 -5.99
C SER A 338 -23.56 -5.29 -6.66
N GLY A 339 -24.57 -5.65 -5.86
CA GLY A 339 -25.87 -6.13 -6.34
C GLY A 339 -26.05 -7.65 -6.17
N TRP A 340 -24.99 -8.44 -5.93
CA TRP A 340 -25.05 -9.87 -5.66
C TRP A 340 -25.95 -10.23 -4.47
N ASN A 341 -26.11 -9.33 -3.52
CA ASN A 341 -26.94 -9.50 -2.32
C ASN A 341 -28.45 -9.50 -2.61
N SER A 342 -28.86 -9.31 -3.86
CA SER A 342 -30.23 -9.57 -4.32
C SER A 342 -30.49 -11.06 -4.60
N PHE A 343 -29.45 -11.90 -4.65
CA PHE A 343 -29.57 -13.34 -4.87
C PHE A 343 -29.85 -14.05 -3.55
N SER A 344 -30.64 -15.12 -3.59
CA SER A 344 -30.77 -16.02 -2.46
C SER A 344 -29.49 -16.83 -2.26
N GLU A 345 -29.34 -17.46 -1.08
CA GLU A 345 -28.18 -18.31 -0.79
C GLU A 345 -28.14 -19.54 -1.75
N GLU A 346 -29.30 -20.06 -2.14
CA GLU A 346 -29.42 -21.13 -3.14
C GLU A 346 -28.98 -20.66 -4.52
N GLU A 347 -29.35 -19.45 -4.93
CA GLU A 347 -28.92 -18.85 -6.20
C GLU A 347 -27.42 -18.58 -6.24
N LEU A 348 -26.83 -18.09 -5.13
CA LEU A 348 -25.38 -17.93 -5.01
C LEU A 348 -24.66 -19.27 -5.18
N LYS A 349 -25.13 -20.30 -4.48
CA LYS A 349 -24.56 -21.65 -4.62
C LYS A 349 -24.71 -22.19 -6.04
N ALA A 350 -25.88 -22.06 -6.64
CA ALA A 350 -26.14 -22.53 -8.01
C ALA A 350 -25.26 -21.78 -9.05
N PHE A 351 -24.99 -20.49 -8.84
CA PHE A 351 -24.04 -19.74 -9.65
C PHE A 351 -22.63 -20.31 -9.52
N VAL A 352 -22.15 -20.55 -8.29
CA VAL A 352 -20.83 -21.17 -8.05
C VAL A 352 -20.74 -22.55 -8.68
N ASP A 353 -21.77 -23.39 -8.52
CA ASP A 353 -21.83 -24.72 -9.12
C ASP A 353 -21.78 -24.65 -10.67
N ARG A 354 -22.43 -23.64 -11.29
CA ARG A 354 -22.33 -23.39 -12.73
C ARG A 354 -20.92 -22.97 -13.14
N CYS A 355 -20.29 -22.04 -12.41
CA CYS A 355 -18.90 -21.65 -12.66
C CYS A 355 -17.96 -22.86 -12.62
N LYS A 356 -18.06 -23.69 -11.58
CA LYS A 356 -17.27 -24.93 -11.46
C LYS A 356 -17.51 -25.90 -12.62
N ALA A 357 -18.75 -26.10 -13.03
CA ALA A 357 -19.08 -26.94 -14.20
C ALA A 357 -18.47 -26.40 -15.49
N ASN A 358 -18.30 -25.08 -15.60
CA ASN A 358 -17.67 -24.39 -16.73
C ASN A 358 -16.14 -24.28 -16.62
N GLY A 359 -15.51 -24.80 -15.56
CA GLY A 359 -14.08 -24.67 -15.30
C GLY A 359 -13.68 -23.24 -14.91
N GLN A 360 -14.53 -22.59 -14.12
CA GLN A 360 -14.34 -21.21 -13.66
C GLN A 360 -14.27 -21.14 -12.14
N ILE A 361 -13.57 -20.15 -11.62
CA ILE A 361 -13.57 -19.76 -10.22
C ILE A 361 -14.61 -18.66 -10.02
N ALA A 362 -15.53 -18.87 -9.10
CA ALA A 362 -16.54 -17.87 -8.76
C ALA A 362 -15.98 -16.84 -7.77
N GLY A 363 -16.22 -15.58 -8.06
CA GLY A 363 -15.85 -14.43 -7.23
C GLY A 363 -17.07 -13.67 -6.72
N VAL A 364 -16.86 -12.91 -5.63
CA VAL A 364 -17.90 -12.08 -5.02
C VAL A 364 -17.29 -10.79 -4.47
N TYR A 365 -18.10 -9.74 -4.36
CA TYR A 365 -17.75 -8.42 -3.85
C TYR A 365 -18.20 -8.21 -2.42
N TRP A 366 -17.43 -7.44 -1.62
CA TRP A 366 -17.86 -7.00 -0.31
C TRP A 366 -17.16 -5.71 0.15
N THR A 367 -17.78 -4.98 1.09
CA THR A 367 -17.26 -3.75 1.70
C THR A 367 -17.23 -3.89 3.23
N PRO A 368 -16.15 -4.42 3.79
CA PRO A 368 -16.10 -4.81 5.20
C PRO A 368 -16.13 -3.64 6.20
N PHE A 369 -15.68 -2.45 5.79
CA PHE A 369 -15.49 -1.31 6.68
C PHE A 369 -16.50 -0.18 6.48
N THR A 370 -17.65 -0.45 5.85
CA THR A 370 -18.64 0.57 5.50
C THR A 370 -20.05 0.23 5.97
N ASP A 371 -20.83 1.27 6.30
CA ASP A 371 -22.29 1.21 6.39
C ASP A 371 -22.94 2.15 5.37
N TRP A 372 -23.47 1.58 4.29
CA TRP A 372 -24.15 2.29 3.20
C TRP A 372 -25.54 2.80 3.58
N ALA A 373 -26.20 2.13 4.54
CA ALA A 373 -27.53 2.51 4.96
C ALA A 373 -27.55 3.80 5.79
N LYS A 374 -26.45 4.13 6.43
CA LYS A 374 -26.28 5.33 7.29
C LYS A 374 -27.43 5.50 8.29
N ASN A 375 -27.90 4.38 8.86
CA ASN A 375 -28.96 4.39 9.85
C ASN A 375 -28.40 4.02 11.23
N PRO A 376 -28.08 5.01 12.07
CA PRO A 376 -27.48 4.79 13.38
C PRO A 376 -28.30 3.90 14.32
N GLU A 377 -29.61 3.92 14.19
CA GLU A 377 -30.53 3.17 15.07
C GLU A 377 -30.80 1.73 14.57
N ARG A 378 -30.30 1.35 13.40
CA ARG A 378 -30.42 -0.01 12.88
C ARG A 378 -29.64 -0.98 13.77
N GLU A 379 -30.30 -2.06 14.17
CA GLU A 379 -29.67 -3.12 14.95
C GLU A 379 -28.69 -3.95 14.11
N ILE A 380 -27.62 -4.42 14.74
CA ILE A 380 -26.66 -5.36 14.15
C ILE A 380 -27.16 -6.76 14.46
N LYS A 381 -27.63 -7.45 13.42
CA LYS A 381 -28.28 -8.77 13.56
C LYS A 381 -27.32 -9.87 14.06
N GLU A 382 -26.04 -9.72 13.79
CA GLU A 382 -24.99 -10.68 14.12
C GLU A 382 -24.69 -10.75 15.61
N ILE A 383 -24.87 -9.62 16.33
CA ILE A 383 -24.73 -9.54 17.80
C ILE A 383 -25.88 -8.71 18.37
N PRO A 384 -26.87 -9.34 19.03
CA PRO A 384 -27.95 -8.60 19.67
C PRO A 384 -27.44 -7.59 20.70
N GLY A 385 -28.08 -6.42 20.74
CA GLY A 385 -27.79 -5.35 21.70
C GLY A 385 -26.89 -4.25 21.18
N TYR A 386 -26.30 -4.39 19.99
CA TYR A 386 -25.56 -3.31 19.31
C TYR A 386 -26.37 -2.72 18.17
N LYS A 387 -26.23 -1.40 17.99
CA LYS A 387 -26.72 -0.65 16.85
C LYS A 387 -25.56 -0.10 16.03
N TYR A 388 -25.82 0.29 14.78
CA TYR A 388 -24.75 0.81 13.92
C TYR A 388 -24.04 2.05 14.49
N LYS A 389 -24.73 2.92 15.26
CA LYS A 389 -24.07 4.02 15.98
C LYS A 389 -22.97 3.58 16.94
N ASP A 390 -23.04 2.36 17.46
CA ASP A 390 -22.07 1.85 18.44
C ASP A 390 -20.77 1.38 17.76
N VAL A 391 -20.82 1.16 16.45
CA VAL A 391 -19.70 0.66 15.65
C VAL A 391 -19.12 1.66 14.68
N TYR A 392 -19.64 2.87 14.58
CA TYR A 392 -19.06 3.89 13.69
C TYR A 392 -17.72 4.42 14.22
N LEU A 393 -16.82 4.74 13.30
CA LEU A 393 -15.67 5.58 13.59
C LEU A 393 -16.13 7.04 13.68
N TYR A 394 -15.84 7.67 14.79
CA TYR A 394 -16.19 9.07 15.06
C TYR A 394 -14.98 9.99 14.94
N ALA A 395 -15.18 11.16 14.36
CA ALA A 395 -14.24 12.28 14.41
C ALA A 395 -14.98 13.52 14.91
N ASN A 396 -14.43 14.17 15.95
CA ASN A 396 -15.05 15.33 16.62
C ASN A 396 -16.51 15.07 17.03
N GLY A 397 -16.79 13.86 17.54
CA GLY A 397 -18.09 13.41 18.00
C GLY A 397 -19.13 13.15 16.91
N LYS A 398 -18.75 13.11 15.63
CA LYS A 398 -19.64 12.82 14.50
C LYS A 398 -19.20 11.54 13.79
N PRO A 399 -20.16 10.69 13.32
CA PRO A 399 -19.82 9.58 12.45
C PRO A 399 -19.09 10.08 11.21
N GLN A 400 -18.02 9.38 10.82
CA GLN A 400 -17.25 9.76 9.63
C GLN A 400 -17.91 9.21 8.38
N GLU A 401 -18.21 10.10 7.45
CA GLU A 401 -18.71 9.76 6.12
C GLU A 401 -17.61 9.94 5.09
N LEU A 402 -17.39 8.91 4.28
CA LEU A 402 -16.48 8.92 3.15
C LEU A 402 -17.17 8.20 1.98
N ASP A 403 -17.08 8.77 0.78
CA ASP A 403 -17.59 8.21 -0.48
C ASP A 403 -19.07 7.72 -0.41
N GLY A 404 -19.87 8.36 0.47
CA GLY A 404 -21.30 8.07 0.63
C GLY A 404 -21.65 7.03 1.69
N ALA A 405 -20.67 6.39 2.36
CA ALA A 405 -20.87 5.43 3.44
C ALA A 405 -20.31 5.94 4.77
N TYR A 406 -20.85 5.46 5.89
CA TYR A 406 -20.21 5.66 7.19
C TYR A 406 -19.13 4.62 7.42
N ALA A 407 -17.97 5.07 7.93
CA ALA A 407 -16.87 4.21 8.33
C ALA A 407 -17.23 3.48 9.64
N VAL A 408 -16.91 2.17 9.70
CA VAL A 408 -17.11 1.36 10.90
C VAL A 408 -15.77 0.97 11.52
N ASP A 409 -15.77 0.81 12.83
CA ASP A 409 -14.59 0.46 13.63
C ASP A 409 -14.18 -1.00 13.40
N PRO A 410 -13.04 -1.27 12.74
CA PRO A 410 -12.59 -2.63 12.48
C PRO A 410 -12.33 -3.45 13.76
N THR A 411 -12.17 -2.79 14.90
CA THR A 411 -11.80 -3.42 16.17
C THR A 411 -13.03 -3.81 17.01
N HIS A 412 -14.23 -3.43 16.56
CA HIS A 412 -15.45 -3.70 17.30
C HIS A 412 -15.91 -5.16 17.10
N PRO A 413 -16.26 -5.91 18.17
CA PRO A 413 -16.65 -7.32 18.08
C PRO A 413 -17.88 -7.58 17.18
N ALA A 414 -18.77 -6.60 17.03
CA ALA A 414 -19.88 -6.73 16.11
C ALA A 414 -19.43 -6.70 14.64
N ILE A 415 -18.36 -5.97 14.32
CA ILE A 415 -17.76 -5.98 12.97
C ILE A 415 -17.06 -7.32 12.71
N GLU A 416 -16.31 -7.84 13.69
CA GLU A 416 -15.75 -9.20 13.57
C GLU A 416 -16.84 -10.25 13.33
N ALA A 417 -17.98 -10.17 14.05
CA ALA A 417 -19.11 -11.08 13.84
C ALA A 417 -19.71 -10.96 12.43
N MET A 418 -19.80 -9.74 11.88
CA MET A 418 -20.23 -9.53 10.50
C MET A 418 -19.24 -10.13 9.49
N MET A 419 -17.92 -9.96 9.71
CA MET A 419 -16.88 -10.59 8.88
C MET A 419 -17.01 -12.10 8.88
N LYS A 420 -17.12 -12.70 10.06
CA LYS A 420 -17.29 -14.15 10.23
C LYS A 420 -18.52 -14.67 9.48
N ARG A 421 -19.68 -14.04 9.69
CA ARG A 421 -20.93 -14.45 9.02
C ARG A 421 -20.84 -14.33 7.50
N THR A 422 -20.27 -13.25 7.00
CA THR A 422 -20.11 -13.05 5.55
C THR A 422 -19.17 -14.09 4.95
N SER A 423 -18.06 -14.36 5.63
CA SER A 423 -17.13 -15.44 5.25
C SER A 423 -17.83 -16.80 5.21
N GLU A 424 -18.58 -17.14 6.27
CA GLU A 424 -19.33 -18.40 6.32
C GLU A 424 -20.34 -18.53 5.17
N LEU A 425 -21.01 -17.44 4.80
CA LEU A 425 -21.92 -17.42 3.63
C LEU A 425 -21.15 -17.71 2.34
N PHE A 426 -20.03 -17.03 2.12
CA PHE A 426 -19.25 -17.19 0.89
C PHE A 426 -18.63 -18.58 0.77
N HIS A 427 -18.14 -19.14 1.87
CA HIS A 427 -17.63 -20.51 1.90
C HIS A 427 -18.73 -21.56 1.66
N ARG A 428 -19.93 -21.40 2.28
CA ARG A 428 -21.05 -22.33 2.03
C ARG A 428 -21.50 -22.28 0.58
N ALA A 429 -21.48 -21.11 -0.05
CA ALA A 429 -21.76 -20.99 -1.48
C ALA A 429 -20.64 -21.57 -2.34
N GLY A 430 -19.40 -21.56 -1.85
CA GLY A 430 -18.21 -22.09 -2.51
C GLY A 430 -17.43 -21.08 -3.34
N PHE A 431 -17.51 -19.80 -3.01
CA PHE A 431 -16.65 -18.76 -3.61
C PHE A 431 -15.19 -18.96 -3.22
N GLU A 432 -14.28 -18.67 -4.15
CA GLU A 432 -12.82 -18.77 -3.96
C GLU A 432 -12.08 -17.43 -4.24
N TYR A 433 -12.81 -16.39 -4.64
CA TYR A 433 -12.29 -15.05 -4.91
C TYR A 433 -13.21 -14.02 -4.25
N VAL A 434 -12.62 -13.01 -3.60
CA VAL A 434 -13.35 -11.88 -3.03
C VAL A 434 -12.69 -10.56 -3.41
N LYS A 435 -13.47 -9.63 -4.00
CA LYS A 435 -13.10 -8.23 -4.16
C LYS A 435 -13.58 -7.48 -2.92
N MET A 436 -12.64 -6.95 -2.14
CA MET A 436 -12.92 -6.13 -0.96
C MET A 436 -12.69 -4.66 -1.30
N ASP A 437 -13.74 -3.86 -1.15
CA ASP A 437 -13.76 -2.49 -1.62
C ASP A 437 -14.01 -1.48 -0.49
N PHE A 438 -13.71 -0.20 -0.76
CA PHE A 438 -13.82 0.89 0.20
C PHE A 438 -13.02 0.65 1.49
N MET A 439 -11.83 0.09 1.32
CA MET A 439 -11.00 -0.38 2.43
C MET A 439 -10.40 0.77 3.25
N THR A 440 -10.16 1.94 2.65
CA THR A 440 -9.60 3.12 3.32
C THR A 440 -10.48 3.61 4.48
N HIS A 441 -11.78 3.29 4.48
CA HIS A 441 -12.68 3.58 5.60
C HIS A 441 -12.17 3.00 6.93
N GLY A 442 -11.55 1.81 6.90
CA GLY A 442 -10.95 1.17 8.08
C GLY A 442 -9.65 1.80 8.56
N ALA A 443 -9.03 2.67 7.75
CA ALA A 443 -7.76 3.33 8.06
C ALA A 443 -7.91 4.79 8.51
N MET A 444 -9.14 5.31 8.61
CA MET A 444 -9.40 6.70 9.01
C MET A 444 -9.01 6.95 10.46
N GLU A 445 -8.40 8.12 10.74
CA GLU A 445 -8.14 8.55 12.11
C GLU A 445 -9.44 8.82 12.86
N ALA A 446 -9.58 8.34 14.10
CA ALA A 446 -10.80 8.41 14.87
C ALA A 446 -10.58 9.01 16.28
N ASP A 447 -11.67 9.41 16.94
CA ASP A 447 -11.61 9.91 18.32
C ASP A 447 -11.21 8.79 19.28
N LYS A 448 -11.65 7.56 18.98
CA LYS A 448 -11.33 6.32 19.73
C LYS A 448 -11.70 5.10 18.90
N TRP A 449 -11.13 3.96 19.24
CA TRP A 449 -11.53 2.62 18.79
C TRP A 449 -12.13 1.84 19.96
N TYR A 450 -12.88 0.79 19.65
CA TYR A 450 -13.41 -0.13 20.67
C TYR A 450 -12.28 -0.84 21.42
N ASN A 451 -11.26 -1.30 20.68
CA ASN A 451 -10.04 -1.83 21.29
C ASN A 451 -9.15 -0.67 21.76
N PRO A 452 -8.94 -0.50 23.08
CA PRO A 452 -8.17 0.63 23.62
C PRO A 452 -6.66 0.57 23.31
N GLU A 453 -6.15 -0.57 22.84
CA GLU A 453 -4.74 -0.70 22.41
C GLU A 453 -4.49 -0.03 21.04
N ILE A 454 -5.54 0.24 20.29
CA ILE A 454 -5.45 0.90 18.99
C ILE A 454 -5.41 2.41 19.20
N GLN A 455 -4.39 3.04 18.65
CA GLN A 455 -4.06 4.45 18.84
C GLN A 455 -4.07 5.26 17.54
N THR A 456 -4.01 4.58 16.39
CA THR A 456 -3.95 5.20 15.06
C THR A 456 -4.85 4.50 14.05
N GLY A 457 -5.25 5.21 13.00
CA GLY A 457 -6.10 4.65 11.94
C GLY A 457 -5.46 3.44 11.26
N ILE A 458 -4.15 3.49 11.03
CA ILE A 458 -3.46 2.36 10.37
C ILE A 458 -3.33 1.14 11.29
N GLN A 459 -3.23 1.31 12.61
CA GLN A 459 -3.33 0.19 13.56
C GLN A 459 -4.73 -0.43 13.52
N GLY A 460 -5.79 0.39 13.47
CA GLY A 460 -7.16 -0.08 13.31
C GLY A 460 -7.34 -0.86 12.01
N TYR A 461 -6.78 -0.35 10.92
CA TYR A 461 -6.78 -1.05 9.63
C TYR A 461 -6.06 -2.40 9.68
N ASN A 462 -4.84 -2.45 10.22
CA ASN A 462 -4.09 -3.70 10.38
C ASN A 462 -4.88 -4.72 11.21
N TYR A 463 -5.51 -4.29 12.31
CA TYR A 463 -6.37 -5.16 13.11
C TYR A 463 -7.53 -5.75 12.28
N GLY A 464 -8.22 -4.90 11.52
CA GLY A 464 -9.29 -5.34 10.61
C GLY A 464 -8.81 -6.29 9.52
N MET A 465 -7.65 -6.00 8.92
CA MET A 465 -7.05 -6.86 7.88
C MET A 465 -6.61 -8.23 8.44
N GLN A 466 -6.11 -8.29 9.67
CA GLN A 466 -5.82 -9.57 10.35
C GLN A 466 -7.08 -10.40 10.54
N LEU A 467 -8.21 -9.77 10.88
CA LEU A 467 -9.50 -10.47 10.96
C LEU A 467 -9.99 -10.95 9.58
N LEU A 468 -9.83 -10.12 8.55
CA LEU A 468 -10.17 -10.51 7.18
C LEU A 468 -9.28 -11.67 6.71
N ASP A 469 -7.98 -11.64 7.00
CA ASP A 469 -7.07 -12.75 6.70
C ASP A 469 -7.47 -14.03 7.44
N LYS A 470 -7.85 -13.92 8.71
CA LYS A 470 -8.34 -15.05 9.53
C LYS A 470 -9.58 -15.73 8.92
N TYR A 471 -10.50 -14.95 8.36
CA TYR A 471 -11.79 -15.48 7.88
C TYR A 471 -11.84 -15.75 6.37
N PHE A 472 -11.04 -15.05 5.56
CA PHE A 472 -11.06 -15.13 4.10
C PHE A 472 -9.69 -15.51 3.52
N GLY A 473 -8.70 -15.83 4.36
CA GLY A 473 -7.31 -15.97 3.93
C GLY A 473 -7.01 -17.15 3.01
N ASP A 474 -7.96 -18.08 2.84
CA ASP A 474 -7.94 -19.17 1.87
C ASP A 474 -8.51 -18.78 0.50
N MET A 475 -9.14 -17.60 0.38
CA MET A 475 -9.62 -17.04 -0.88
C MET A 475 -8.56 -16.14 -1.51
N TYR A 476 -8.66 -15.94 -2.83
CA TYR A 476 -7.98 -14.82 -3.48
C TYR A 476 -8.63 -13.50 -3.05
N ILE A 477 -7.85 -12.60 -2.46
CA ILE A 477 -8.29 -11.28 -2.03
C ILE A 477 -7.77 -10.23 -3.00
N ASN A 478 -8.70 -9.45 -3.58
CA ASN A 478 -8.40 -8.27 -4.38
C ASN A 478 -8.91 -7.03 -3.67
N LEU A 479 -8.02 -6.06 -3.36
CA LEU A 479 -8.38 -4.83 -2.67
C LEU A 479 -8.71 -3.71 -3.65
N SER A 480 -9.70 -2.89 -3.30
CA SER A 480 -10.02 -1.66 -4.01
C SER A 480 -10.29 -0.53 -3.02
N ILE A 481 -10.04 0.71 -3.43
CA ILE A 481 -10.08 1.91 -2.58
C ILE A 481 -9.40 1.60 -1.23
N SER A 482 -8.14 1.19 -1.32
CA SER A 482 -7.35 0.76 -0.17
C SER A 482 -6.06 1.58 -0.08
N PRO A 483 -5.52 1.77 1.13
CA PRO A 483 -4.15 2.25 1.28
C PRO A 483 -3.18 1.43 0.42
N VAL A 484 -2.09 2.05 -0.06
CA VAL A 484 -1.03 1.32 -0.77
C VAL A 484 -0.41 0.27 0.15
N PHE A 485 -0.26 0.60 1.43
CA PHE A 485 0.22 -0.28 2.49
C PHE A 485 -0.71 -0.27 3.71
N PRO A 486 -0.72 -1.37 4.49
CA PRO A 486 0.04 -2.63 4.36
C PRO A 486 -0.46 -3.51 3.20
N ALA A 487 0.47 -4.13 2.47
CA ALA A 487 0.17 -4.90 1.25
C ALA A 487 -0.04 -6.41 1.47
N HIS A 488 0.60 -6.97 2.49
CA HIS A 488 0.76 -8.42 2.70
C HIS A 488 -0.52 -9.20 3.06
N TYR A 489 -1.68 -8.54 3.08
CA TYR A 489 -2.97 -9.18 3.38
C TYR A 489 -3.77 -9.60 2.13
N ALA A 490 -3.30 -9.24 0.94
CA ALA A 490 -4.02 -9.51 -0.30
C ALA A 490 -3.09 -9.90 -1.44
N GLN A 491 -3.62 -10.61 -2.42
CA GLN A 491 -2.87 -11.02 -3.60
C GLN A 491 -2.82 -9.92 -4.67
N SER A 492 -3.85 -9.07 -4.72
CA SER A 492 -3.87 -7.95 -5.68
C SER A 492 -4.53 -6.71 -5.11
N ARG A 493 -4.24 -5.58 -5.75
CA ARG A 493 -4.81 -4.28 -5.42
C ARG A 493 -5.10 -3.49 -6.69
N ARG A 494 -6.25 -2.80 -6.72
CA ARG A 494 -6.58 -1.82 -7.76
C ARG A 494 -5.55 -0.70 -7.78
N ILE A 495 -4.95 -0.49 -8.95
CA ILE A 495 -3.93 0.54 -9.12
C ILE A 495 -4.53 1.91 -9.50
N ALA A 496 -5.75 1.92 -10.09
CA ALA A 496 -6.45 3.11 -10.54
C ALA A 496 -7.94 3.06 -10.17
N CYS A 497 -8.68 4.14 -10.46
CA CYS A 497 -10.14 4.19 -10.30
C CYS A 497 -10.87 3.28 -11.30
N ASP A 498 -12.20 3.21 -11.19
CA ASP A 498 -13.06 2.47 -12.11
C ASP A 498 -12.79 2.86 -13.56
N ALA A 499 -12.55 1.86 -14.38
CA ALA A 499 -12.28 2.01 -15.78
C ALA A 499 -13.51 1.65 -16.63
N TRP A 500 -13.93 2.60 -17.44
CA TRP A 500 -15.06 2.47 -18.36
C TRP A 500 -14.57 2.41 -19.83
N ASN A 501 -15.47 2.62 -20.77
CA ASN A 501 -15.18 2.59 -22.21
C ASN A 501 -14.52 3.88 -22.77
N LYS A 502 -14.02 4.79 -21.92
CA LYS A 502 -13.47 6.08 -22.37
C LYS A 502 -11.95 6.09 -22.30
N MET A 503 -11.31 6.73 -23.27
CA MET A 503 -9.86 6.85 -23.32
C MET A 503 -9.25 7.50 -22.08
N LYS A 504 -9.95 8.45 -21.44
CA LYS A 504 -9.48 9.05 -20.18
C LYS A 504 -9.32 8.04 -19.05
N ASP A 505 -10.14 6.98 -19.02
CA ASP A 505 -10.07 5.93 -18.01
C ASP A 505 -8.89 5.00 -18.32
N THR A 506 -8.67 4.68 -19.58
CA THR A 506 -7.49 3.94 -20.05
C THR A 506 -6.20 4.72 -19.77
N GLU A 507 -6.18 6.00 -20.07
CA GLU A 507 -5.03 6.88 -19.77
C GLU A 507 -4.77 6.93 -18.27
N TYR A 508 -5.80 6.95 -17.41
CA TYR A 508 -5.65 6.93 -15.97
C TYR A 508 -5.01 5.62 -15.48
N THR A 509 -5.43 4.46 -16.01
CA THR A 509 -4.81 3.16 -15.72
C THR A 509 -3.33 3.14 -16.11
N LEU A 510 -3.01 3.61 -17.33
CA LEU A 510 -1.63 3.67 -17.81
C LEU A 510 -0.77 4.64 -16.98
N ASN A 511 -1.33 5.78 -16.57
CA ASN A 511 -0.66 6.71 -15.66
C ASN A 511 -0.36 6.05 -14.30
N ALA A 512 -1.32 5.33 -13.73
CA ALA A 512 -1.13 4.61 -12.48
C ALA A 512 -0.05 3.52 -12.62
N LEU A 513 -0.02 2.80 -13.75
CA LEU A 513 1.03 1.84 -14.05
C LEU A 513 2.40 2.51 -14.19
N SER A 514 2.48 3.68 -14.87
CA SER A 514 3.75 4.40 -15.06
C SER A 514 4.48 4.75 -13.76
N TYR A 515 3.76 4.89 -12.64
CA TYR A 515 4.33 5.32 -11.37
C TYR A 515 4.07 4.34 -10.22
N GLY A 516 3.26 3.31 -10.45
CA GLY A 516 2.87 2.33 -9.45
C GLY A 516 3.14 0.86 -9.85
N TRP A 517 3.82 0.57 -10.99
CA TRP A 517 4.09 -0.79 -11.46
C TRP A 517 4.78 -1.65 -10.39
N TRP A 518 5.69 -1.07 -9.62
CA TRP A 518 6.50 -1.70 -8.57
C TRP A 518 5.66 -2.38 -7.47
N GLN A 519 4.37 -2.06 -7.39
CA GLN A 519 3.46 -2.69 -6.43
C GLN A 519 3.28 -4.19 -6.69
N ASP A 520 3.60 -4.71 -7.89
CA ASP A 520 3.63 -6.15 -8.19
C ASP A 520 4.70 -6.93 -7.40
N LYS A 521 5.62 -6.25 -6.72
CA LYS A 521 6.61 -6.86 -5.81
C LYS A 521 6.10 -7.00 -4.37
N VAL A 522 5.07 -6.23 -3.98
CA VAL A 522 4.45 -6.26 -2.64
C VAL A 522 3.06 -6.87 -2.65
N TYR A 523 2.41 -6.91 -3.83
CA TYR A 523 1.26 -7.75 -4.16
C TYR A 523 1.72 -8.79 -5.19
N GLN A 524 0.91 -9.83 -5.46
CA GLN A 524 1.22 -10.77 -6.56
C GLN A 524 0.91 -10.14 -7.91
N PHE A 525 -0.17 -9.33 -7.97
CA PHE A 525 -0.64 -8.71 -9.21
C PHE A 525 -1.21 -7.32 -8.94
N ASN A 526 -1.03 -6.42 -9.91
CA ASN A 526 -1.78 -5.18 -9.99
C ASN A 526 -3.16 -5.44 -10.62
N ASP A 527 -4.17 -4.66 -10.23
CA ASP A 527 -5.50 -4.70 -10.83
C ASP A 527 -5.76 -3.41 -11.62
N PRO A 528 -5.86 -3.50 -12.98
CA PRO A 528 -6.17 -2.37 -13.86
C PRO A 528 -7.66 -2.01 -13.90
N ASP A 529 -8.49 -2.73 -13.16
CA ASP A 529 -9.94 -2.79 -13.33
C ASP A 529 -10.41 -3.52 -14.59
N HIS A 530 -11.71 -3.62 -14.77
CA HIS A 530 -12.32 -4.32 -15.88
C HIS A 530 -12.16 -3.60 -17.22
N ILE A 531 -12.08 -4.39 -18.28
CA ILE A 531 -12.09 -3.92 -19.68
C ILE A 531 -13.53 -3.81 -20.15
N VAL A 532 -13.91 -2.63 -20.66
CA VAL A 532 -15.22 -2.35 -21.23
C VAL A 532 -15.07 -2.03 -22.70
N LEU A 533 -15.73 -2.80 -23.56
CA LEU A 533 -15.58 -2.74 -25.03
C LEU A 533 -16.74 -2.04 -25.74
N ARG A 534 -17.89 -1.86 -25.07
CA ARG A 534 -19.07 -1.22 -25.65
C ARG A 534 -18.81 0.24 -26.02
N ASP A 535 -19.52 0.73 -27.04
CA ASP A 535 -19.53 2.12 -27.43
C ASP A 535 -18.14 2.75 -27.69
N ALA A 536 -17.14 1.92 -27.99
CA ALA A 536 -15.78 2.34 -28.26
C ALA A 536 -15.33 1.93 -29.68
N THR A 537 -14.45 2.72 -30.26
CA THR A 537 -13.82 2.43 -31.57
C THR A 537 -12.80 1.29 -31.45
N ASP A 538 -12.34 0.78 -32.57
CA ASP A 538 -11.31 -0.25 -32.65
C ASP A 538 -9.99 0.19 -31.96
N GLY A 539 -9.60 1.45 -32.18
CA GLY A 539 -8.39 2.00 -31.57
C GLY A 539 -8.50 2.12 -30.05
N GLU A 540 -9.64 2.61 -29.55
CA GLU A 540 -9.91 2.72 -28.11
C GLU A 540 -9.96 1.33 -27.45
N ASN A 541 -10.61 0.35 -28.09
CA ASN A 541 -10.66 -1.01 -27.57
C ASN A 541 -9.27 -1.65 -27.51
N ARG A 542 -8.41 -1.47 -28.52
CA ARG A 542 -7.03 -1.95 -28.50
C ARG A 542 -6.23 -1.30 -27.37
N ALA A 543 -6.33 0.00 -27.21
CA ALA A 543 -5.64 0.71 -26.14
C ALA A 543 -6.09 0.20 -24.75
N ARG A 544 -7.41 0.01 -24.54
CA ARG A 544 -7.96 -0.50 -23.29
C ARG A 544 -7.52 -1.94 -22.99
N VAL A 545 -7.57 -2.83 -23.99
CA VAL A 545 -7.09 -4.21 -23.85
C VAL A 545 -5.59 -4.23 -23.54
N THR A 546 -4.78 -3.43 -24.24
CA THR A 546 -3.35 -3.33 -23.98
C THR A 546 -3.08 -2.87 -22.55
N SER A 547 -3.78 -1.83 -22.06
CA SER A 547 -3.60 -1.36 -20.69
C SER A 547 -3.90 -2.44 -19.65
N GLY A 548 -4.93 -3.26 -19.86
CA GLY A 548 -5.24 -4.40 -19.01
C GLY A 548 -4.14 -5.47 -19.04
N VAL A 549 -3.72 -5.85 -20.24
CA VAL A 549 -2.70 -6.90 -20.47
C VAL A 549 -1.36 -6.60 -19.80
N ILE A 550 -0.90 -5.34 -19.87
CA ILE A 550 0.42 -4.97 -19.33
C ILE A 550 0.40 -4.58 -17.85
N THR A 551 -0.78 -4.46 -17.24
CA THR A 551 -0.89 -4.02 -15.83
C THR A 551 -0.91 -5.18 -14.84
N GLY A 552 -1.66 -6.26 -15.14
CA GLY A 552 -1.80 -7.38 -14.20
C GLY A 552 -3.02 -8.25 -14.48
N ILE A 553 -4.01 -8.26 -13.59
CA ILE A 553 -5.20 -9.11 -13.80
C ILE A 553 -5.98 -8.69 -15.06
N PHE A 554 -6.50 -9.68 -15.77
CA PHE A 554 -7.09 -9.46 -17.11
C PHE A 554 -8.59 -9.80 -17.10
N ILE A 555 -9.42 -8.85 -16.70
CA ILE A 555 -10.85 -9.03 -16.44
C ILE A 555 -11.67 -8.11 -17.37
N ALA A 556 -12.70 -8.65 -18.04
CA ALA A 556 -13.67 -7.87 -18.81
C ALA A 556 -14.92 -7.54 -17.97
N GLY A 557 -15.63 -6.48 -18.34
CA GLY A 557 -16.77 -5.95 -17.57
C GLY A 557 -18.06 -5.74 -18.35
N ASP A 558 -18.16 -6.21 -19.59
CA ASP A 558 -19.36 -6.01 -20.41
C ASP A 558 -20.48 -7.02 -20.11
N ASP A 559 -21.70 -6.72 -20.59
CA ASP A 559 -22.86 -7.63 -20.52
C ASP A 559 -22.80 -8.70 -21.62
N PHE A 560 -22.35 -9.89 -21.27
CA PHE A 560 -22.30 -11.05 -22.15
C PHE A 560 -23.50 -12.00 -21.98
N SER A 561 -24.53 -11.58 -21.23
CA SER A 561 -25.80 -12.34 -21.14
C SER A 561 -26.52 -12.39 -22.48
N LYS A 562 -27.57 -13.21 -22.61
CA LYS A 562 -28.39 -13.31 -23.83
C LYS A 562 -28.94 -11.95 -24.25
N GLY A 563 -29.28 -11.08 -23.28
CA GLY A 563 -29.74 -9.71 -23.53
C GLY A 563 -28.65 -8.71 -23.90
N GLY A 564 -27.37 -9.08 -23.72
CA GLY A 564 -26.24 -8.22 -24.04
C GLY A 564 -26.04 -8.01 -25.55
N SER A 565 -25.37 -6.90 -25.92
CA SER A 565 -25.14 -6.50 -27.32
C SER A 565 -24.35 -7.57 -28.09
N LYS A 566 -24.86 -7.90 -29.30
CA LYS A 566 -24.14 -8.78 -30.25
C LYS A 566 -22.78 -8.19 -30.63
N GLU A 567 -22.72 -6.88 -30.87
CA GLU A 567 -21.49 -6.18 -31.20
C GLU A 567 -20.42 -6.32 -30.11
N VAL A 568 -20.81 -6.19 -28.85
CA VAL A 568 -19.89 -6.36 -27.73
C VAL A 568 -19.34 -7.78 -27.65
N LYS A 569 -20.18 -8.80 -27.89
CA LYS A 569 -19.77 -10.20 -27.94
C LYS A 569 -18.78 -10.46 -29.10
N GLU A 570 -19.03 -9.86 -30.28
CA GLU A 570 -18.10 -9.93 -31.40
C GLU A 570 -16.78 -9.22 -31.12
N LYS A 571 -16.81 -8.07 -30.44
CA LYS A 571 -15.60 -7.39 -29.94
C LYS A 571 -14.83 -8.23 -28.94
N ALA A 572 -15.51 -8.85 -27.96
CA ALA A 572 -14.86 -9.76 -27.01
C ALA A 572 -14.14 -10.92 -27.73
N MET A 573 -14.83 -11.56 -28.69
CA MET A 573 -14.21 -12.60 -29.51
C MET A 573 -12.99 -12.10 -30.30
N LYS A 574 -13.02 -10.86 -30.76
CA LYS A 574 -11.91 -10.26 -31.52
C LYS A 574 -10.70 -9.93 -30.65
N TYR A 575 -10.91 -9.35 -29.47
CA TYR A 575 -9.83 -8.77 -28.65
C TYR A 575 -9.34 -9.68 -27.52
N LEU A 576 -10.20 -10.55 -26.96
CA LEU A 576 -9.86 -11.36 -25.81
C LEU A 576 -9.38 -12.78 -26.18
N THR A 577 -9.52 -13.21 -27.46
CA THR A 577 -9.16 -14.58 -27.87
C THR A 577 -7.83 -14.68 -28.63
N ASN A 578 -7.02 -13.64 -28.60
CA ASN A 578 -5.68 -13.70 -29.21
C ASN A 578 -4.71 -14.42 -28.27
N ALA A 579 -4.25 -15.61 -28.68
CA ALA A 579 -3.38 -16.46 -27.86
C ALA A 579 -2.03 -15.81 -27.52
N GLU A 580 -1.44 -15.02 -28.42
CA GLU A 580 -0.16 -14.33 -28.18
C GLU A 580 -0.32 -13.22 -27.13
N ILE A 581 -1.39 -12.43 -27.22
CA ILE A 581 -1.71 -11.39 -26.23
C ILE A 581 -2.00 -12.04 -24.87
N ASN A 582 -2.77 -13.12 -24.83
CA ASN A 582 -3.08 -13.83 -23.60
C ASN A 582 -1.84 -14.47 -22.97
N ALA A 583 -0.86 -14.92 -23.76
CA ALA A 583 0.42 -15.40 -23.25
C ALA A 583 1.21 -14.29 -22.56
N ILE A 584 1.20 -13.06 -23.08
CA ILE A 584 1.81 -11.88 -22.45
C ILE A 584 1.09 -11.56 -21.12
N ALA A 585 -0.24 -11.53 -21.12
CA ALA A 585 -1.01 -11.27 -19.90
C ALA A 585 -0.83 -12.33 -18.80
N ASN A 586 -0.30 -13.50 -19.13
CA ASN A 586 -0.10 -14.61 -18.19
C ASN A 586 1.16 -14.48 -17.30
N GLY A 587 1.65 -13.30 -17.05
CA GLY A 587 2.66 -13.06 -16.02
C GLY A 587 3.88 -12.28 -16.47
N GLU A 588 3.84 -11.61 -17.62
CA GLU A 588 4.89 -10.67 -17.98
C GLU A 588 4.69 -9.35 -17.23
N SER A 589 5.77 -8.83 -16.67
CA SER A 589 5.79 -7.54 -15.99
C SER A 589 6.33 -6.44 -16.90
N PHE A 590 5.84 -5.21 -16.67
CA PHE A 590 6.20 -4.04 -17.45
C PHE A 590 6.52 -2.87 -16.53
N HIS A 591 7.54 -2.09 -16.87
CA HIS A 591 7.82 -0.82 -16.24
C HIS A 591 7.86 0.32 -17.27
N PRO A 592 7.76 1.60 -16.86
CA PRO A 592 7.78 2.71 -17.79
C PRO A 592 9.15 2.87 -18.44
N VAL A 593 9.18 3.36 -19.68
CA VAL A 593 10.43 3.70 -20.38
C VAL A 593 11.09 4.92 -19.72
N ASP A 594 10.27 5.90 -19.34
CA ASP A 594 10.73 7.13 -18.67
C ASP A 594 9.70 7.65 -17.66
N GLY A 595 10.06 8.71 -16.94
CA GLY A 595 9.22 9.37 -15.94
C GLY A 595 8.38 10.54 -16.47
N ASN A 596 8.23 10.70 -17.78
CA ASN A 596 7.47 11.80 -18.40
C ASN A 596 5.99 11.48 -18.63
N GLY A 597 5.49 10.32 -18.25
CA GLY A 597 4.16 9.81 -18.53
C GLY A 597 3.00 10.77 -18.22
N GLU A 598 2.94 11.88 -18.94
CA GLU A 598 1.82 12.80 -18.90
C GLU A 598 0.91 12.55 -20.10
N LYS A 599 -0.36 12.31 -19.81
CA LYS A 599 -1.46 12.20 -20.78
C LYS A 599 -1.33 11.03 -21.76
N SER A 600 -0.86 11.22 -22.96
CA SER A 600 -0.92 10.20 -24.03
C SER A 600 0.43 9.56 -24.38
N GLU A 601 1.49 9.90 -23.65
CA GLU A 601 2.86 9.49 -23.99
C GLU A 601 3.42 8.37 -23.10
N ASN A 602 2.54 7.62 -22.41
CA ASN A 602 2.97 6.49 -21.61
C ASN A 602 3.58 5.40 -22.49
N GLN A 603 4.84 5.10 -22.27
CA GLN A 603 5.58 4.03 -22.93
C GLN A 603 6.05 3.03 -21.89
N PHE A 604 5.97 1.75 -22.24
CA PHE A 604 6.35 0.66 -21.35
C PHE A 604 7.29 -0.30 -22.05
N VAL A 605 8.18 -0.88 -21.28
CA VAL A 605 9.07 -1.95 -21.71
C VAL A 605 8.84 -3.17 -20.83
N ARG A 606 8.95 -4.35 -21.42
CA ARG A 606 8.91 -5.61 -20.70
C ARG A 606 10.12 -5.69 -19.76
N MET A 607 9.87 -6.18 -18.55
CA MET A 607 10.94 -6.50 -17.61
C MET A 607 11.53 -7.85 -17.97
N ASP A 608 12.85 -7.94 -17.99
CA ASP A 608 13.60 -9.17 -18.29
C ASP A 608 13.69 -10.12 -17.08
#